data_70367219204a71271d478dd8f1d18c5a
#
_entry.id   70367219204a71271d478dd8f1d18c5a
#
_cell.length_a   1.000
_cell.length_b   1.000
_cell.length_c   1.000
_cell.angle_alpha   90.00
_cell.angle_beta   90.00
_cell.angle_gamma   90.00
#
_symmetry.space_group_name_H-M   'P 1'
#
loop_
_entity.id
_entity.type
_entity.pdbx_description
1 polymer ?
#
loop_
_entity_poly.entity_id
_entity_poly.type
_entity_poly.pdbx_seq_one_letter_code
_entity_poly.pdbx_strand_id
1 'polypeptide(L)'
;MENMLVDVSSVEDKEHILNEAMNEYGQDLLQLVYSYVNHTSVAEDLTQDIFVKCYNALHTYNGKSKFKTWLWRIAINHCKDFLKSWYTNKVITTDEESSFHRTEVDVVEHEVIQKEDDENLIHAIMQLEIKYREVIYLFYYEELPIKEIALVTEVSDNTVKTRMRRAKELLKICLEG
;
A
#
# COMPACT_ATOMS: atom_id res chain seq x y z
N MET A 1 -20.20 -3.28 2.49
CA MET A 1 -19.48 -4.59 2.37
C MET A 1 -19.01 -5.22 3.70
N GLU A 2 -19.57 -4.84 4.84
CA GLU A 2 -19.03 -5.29 6.15
C GLU A 2 -19.33 -6.75 6.51
N ASN A 3 -20.21 -7.47 5.82
CA ASN A 3 -20.58 -8.87 6.16
C ASN A 3 -21.12 -9.63 4.95
N MET A 4 -20.39 -9.67 3.83
CA MET A 4 -20.78 -10.53 2.73
C MET A 4 -20.12 -11.91 2.89
N LEU A 5 -20.86 -12.85 3.49
CA LEU A 5 -20.73 -14.25 3.15
C LEU A 5 -21.35 -14.42 1.75
N VAL A 6 -20.55 -14.15 0.71
CA VAL A 6 -21.01 -14.31 -0.67
C VAL A 6 -20.73 -15.74 -1.06
N ASP A 7 -21.79 -16.44 -1.43
CA ASP A 7 -21.67 -17.66 -2.22
C ASP A 7 -21.17 -17.25 -3.61
N VAL A 8 -19.85 -17.26 -3.80
CA VAL A 8 -19.17 -16.83 -5.03
C VAL A 8 -19.27 -17.97 -6.06
N SER A 9 -20.48 -18.45 -6.34
CA SER A 9 -20.67 -19.63 -7.19
C SER A 9 -20.79 -19.30 -8.67
N SER A 10 -21.08 -18.04 -9.04
CA SER A 10 -21.22 -17.63 -10.43
C SER A 10 -20.16 -16.61 -10.86
N VAL A 11 -19.94 -16.51 -12.18
CA VAL A 11 -19.07 -15.48 -12.77
C VAL A 11 -19.69 -14.09 -12.56
N GLU A 12 -20.99 -13.97 -12.66
CA GLU A 12 -21.74 -12.72 -12.48
C GLU A 12 -21.60 -12.18 -11.05
N ASP A 13 -21.59 -13.05 -10.03
CA ASP A 13 -21.37 -12.65 -8.64
C ASP A 13 -19.95 -12.11 -8.44
N LYS A 14 -18.94 -12.73 -9.05
CA LYS A 14 -17.54 -12.27 -8.99
C LYS A 14 -17.36 -10.91 -9.63
N GLU A 15 -17.96 -10.70 -10.81
CA GLU A 15 -17.89 -9.41 -11.50
C GLU A 15 -18.57 -8.30 -10.70
N HIS A 16 -19.71 -8.59 -10.10
CA HIS A 16 -20.41 -7.64 -9.25
C HIS A 16 -19.57 -7.23 -8.04
N ILE A 17 -19.02 -8.21 -7.30
CA ILE A 17 -18.16 -7.96 -6.14
C ILE A 17 -16.93 -7.16 -6.55
N LEU A 18 -16.31 -7.50 -7.68
CA LEU A 18 -15.13 -6.77 -8.17
C LEU A 18 -15.47 -5.32 -8.49
N ASN A 19 -16.59 -5.07 -9.18
CA ASN A 19 -17.03 -3.71 -9.51
C ASN A 19 -17.33 -2.89 -8.26
N GLU A 20 -18.00 -3.47 -7.25
CA GLU A 20 -18.19 -2.81 -5.97
C GLU A 20 -16.87 -2.50 -5.27
N ALA A 21 -15.94 -3.46 -5.24
CA ALA A 21 -14.62 -3.27 -4.65
C ALA A 21 -13.80 -2.17 -5.35
N MET A 22 -13.86 -2.10 -6.68
CA MET A 22 -13.19 -1.05 -7.45
C MET A 22 -13.78 0.32 -7.17
N ASN A 23 -15.11 0.43 -7.07
CA ASN A 23 -15.79 1.69 -6.76
C ASN A 23 -15.52 2.15 -5.32
N GLU A 24 -15.53 1.23 -4.35
CA GLU A 24 -15.38 1.56 -2.93
C GLU A 24 -13.91 1.78 -2.54
N TYR A 25 -13.00 0.96 -3.05
CA TYR A 25 -11.60 0.92 -2.59
C TYR A 25 -10.57 1.34 -3.65
N GLY A 26 -10.98 1.62 -4.89
CA GLY A 26 -10.04 1.85 -5.99
C GLY A 26 -9.06 2.99 -5.72
N GLN A 27 -9.55 4.12 -5.23
CA GLN A 27 -8.71 5.28 -4.92
C GLN A 27 -7.79 5.03 -3.73
N ASP A 28 -8.33 4.46 -2.64
CA ASP A 28 -7.55 4.14 -1.45
C ASP A 28 -6.45 3.11 -1.77
N LEU A 29 -6.79 2.11 -2.61
CA LEU A 29 -5.85 1.10 -3.06
C LEU A 29 -4.72 1.70 -3.91
N LEU A 30 -5.05 2.61 -4.83
CA LEU A 30 -4.05 3.33 -5.63
C LEU A 30 -3.08 4.12 -4.75
N GLN A 31 -3.58 4.80 -3.74
CA GLN A 31 -2.76 5.55 -2.79
C GLN A 31 -1.88 4.64 -1.93
N LEU A 32 -2.42 3.50 -1.47
CA LEU A 32 -1.64 2.47 -0.77
C LEU A 32 -0.49 1.98 -1.65
N VAL A 33 -0.77 1.61 -2.89
CA VAL A 33 0.23 1.11 -3.84
C VAL A 33 1.28 2.18 -4.12
N TYR A 34 0.87 3.43 -4.33
CA TYR A 34 1.77 4.55 -4.52
C TYR A 34 2.74 4.74 -3.33
N SER A 35 2.26 4.53 -2.09
CA SER A 35 3.12 4.60 -0.90
C SER A 35 4.26 3.58 -0.91
N TYR A 36 4.11 2.48 -1.65
CA TYR A 36 5.17 1.47 -1.83
C TYR A 36 6.12 1.81 -2.96
N VAL A 37 5.61 2.21 -4.12
CA VAL A 37 6.42 2.33 -5.35
C VAL A 37 6.87 3.75 -5.67
N ASN A 38 6.21 4.76 -5.12
CA ASN A 38 6.51 6.20 -5.34
C ASN A 38 6.63 6.57 -6.83
N HIS A 39 5.75 6.01 -7.66
CA HIS A 39 5.71 6.27 -9.09
C HIS A 39 4.28 6.06 -9.61
N THR A 40 3.66 7.11 -10.15
CA THR A 40 2.24 7.15 -10.51
C THR A 40 1.85 6.06 -11.50
N SER A 41 2.53 5.98 -12.66
CA SER A 41 2.17 5.00 -13.70
C SER A 41 2.36 3.57 -13.23
N VAL A 42 3.41 3.28 -12.44
CA VAL A 42 3.63 1.95 -11.85
C VAL A 42 2.54 1.62 -10.83
N ALA A 43 2.14 2.60 -10.02
CA ALA A 43 1.07 2.41 -9.04
C ALA A 43 -0.28 2.10 -9.72
N GLU A 44 -0.60 2.78 -10.81
CA GLU A 44 -1.80 2.53 -11.62
C GLU A 44 -1.79 1.10 -12.19
N ASP A 45 -0.70 0.68 -12.83
CA ASP A 45 -0.55 -0.66 -13.39
C ASP A 45 -0.67 -1.75 -12.32
N LEU A 46 0.03 -1.58 -11.19
CA LEU A 46 -0.04 -2.54 -10.09
C LEU A 46 -1.43 -2.59 -9.44
N THR A 47 -2.13 -1.47 -9.36
CA THR A 47 -3.50 -1.42 -8.84
C THR A 47 -4.44 -2.25 -9.71
N GLN A 48 -4.33 -2.16 -11.03
CA GLN A 48 -5.08 -3.01 -11.96
C GLN A 48 -4.74 -4.49 -11.76
N ASP A 49 -3.45 -4.84 -11.69
CA ASP A 49 -3.01 -6.22 -11.44
C ASP A 49 -3.54 -6.77 -10.11
N ILE A 50 -3.60 -5.94 -9.08
CA ILE A 50 -4.14 -6.32 -7.77
C ILE A 50 -5.64 -6.65 -7.88
N PHE A 51 -6.43 -5.87 -8.61
CA PHE A 51 -7.85 -6.19 -8.82
C PHE A 51 -8.05 -7.48 -9.62
N VAL A 52 -7.20 -7.76 -10.61
CA VAL A 52 -7.19 -9.05 -11.33
C VAL A 52 -6.86 -10.20 -10.37
N LYS A 53 -5.86 -10.05 -9.50
CA LYS A 53 -5.54 -11.03 -8.47
C LYS A 53 -6.68 -11.22 -7.47
N CYS A 54 -7.32 -10.12 -7.06
CA CYS A 54 -8.49 -10.15 -6.20
C CYS A 54 -9.61 -10.98 -6.82
N TYR A 55 -9.95 -10.74 -8.09
CA TYR A 55 -10.97 -11.51 -8.83
C TYR A 55 -10.67 -13.01 -8.84
N ASN A 56 -9.43 -13.37 -9.16
CA ASN A 56 -9.01 -14.77 -9.20
C ASN A 56 -9.00 -15.43 -7.81
N ALA A 57 -8.75 -14.66 -6.76
CA ALA A 57 -8.65 -15.14 -5.39
C ALA A 57 -9.97 -15.04 -4.59
N LEU A 58 -11.07 -14.50 -5.17
CA LEU A 58 -12.34 -14.30 -4.45
C LEU A 58 -12.86 -15.57 -3.79
N HIS A 59 -12.65 -16.74 -4.42
CA HIS A 59 -13.03 -18.04 -3.85
C HIS A 59 -12.31 -18.39 -2.55
N THR A 60 -11.22 -17.70 -2.21
CA THR A 60 -10.45 -17.90 -0.97
C THR A 60 -10.92 -17.01 0.17
N TYR A 61 -11.73 -15.98 -0.13
CA TYR A 61 -12.28 -15.10 0.89
C TYR A 61 -13.36 -15.84 1.70
N ASN A 62 -13.10 -15.99 2.98
CA ASN A 62 -13.95 -16.80 3.88
C ASN A 62 -14.67 -15.98 4.95
N GLY A 63 -14.68 -14.65 4.85
CA GLY A 63 -15.33 -13.75 5.79
C GLY A 63 -14.73 -13.64 7.19
N LYS A 64 -13.58 -14.29 7.46
CA LYS A 64 -12.91 -14.21 8.78
C LYS A 64 -12.30 -12.85 9.09
N SER A 65 -12.02 -12.05 8.06
CA SER A 65 -11.60 -10.66 8.16
C SER A 65 -12.53 -9.79 7.34
N LYS A 66 -12.49 -8.47 7.57
CA LYS A 66 -13.16 -7.52 6.67
C LYS A 66 -12.61 -7.68 5.24
N PHE A 67 -13.48 -7.45 4.24
CA PHE A 67 -13.06 -7.55 2.84
C PHE A 67 -11.89 -6.61 2.52
N LYS A 68 -11.93 -5.37 3.02
CA LYS A 68 -10.82 -4.41 2.89
C LYS A 68 -9.51 -4.99 3.42
N THR A 69 -9.50 -5.60 4.60
CA THR A 69 -8.30 -6.21 5.21
C THR A 69 -7.74 -7.34 4.33
N TRP A 70 -8.62 -8.19 3.79
CA TRP A 70 -8.21 -9.25 2.88
C TRP A 70 -7.64 -8.70 1.56
N LEU A 71 -8.28 -7.70 0.96
CA LEU A 71 -7.81 -7.02 -0.25
C LEU A 71 -6.45 -6.32 -0.02
N TRP A 72 -6.28 -5.61 1.11
CA TRP A 72 -5.02 -4.95 1.48
C TRP A 72 -3.87 -5.93 1.63
N ARG A 73 -4.13 -7.11 2.18
CA ARG A 73 -3.13 -8.18 2.26
C ARG A 73 -2.67 -8.64 0.88
N ILE A 74 -3.58 -8.84 -0.06
CA ILE A 74 -3.25 -9.15 -1.45
C ILE A 74 -2.39 -8.03 -2.07
N ALA A 75 -2.81 -6.78 -1.88
CA ALA A 75 -2.13 -5.61 -2.42
C ALA A 75 -0.71 -5.45 -1.88
N ILE A 76 -0.55 -5.52 -0.56
CA ILE A 76 0.75 -5.36 0.10
C ILE A 76 1.73 -6.46 -0.33
N ASN A 77 1.27 -7.71 -0.39
CA ASN A 77 2.09 -8.81 -0.88
C ASN A 77 2.50 -8.60 -2.34
N HIS A 78 1.57 -8.15 -3.20
CA HIS A 78 1.88 -7.87 -4.60
C HIS A 78 2.92 -6.74 -4.76
N CYS A 79 2.78 -5.65 -4.01
CA CYS A 79 3.76 -4.57 -4.01
C CYS A 79 5.15 -5.03 -3.56
N LYS A 80 5.22 -5.83 -2.49
CA LYS A 80 6.49 -6.37 -1.98
C LYS A 80 7.15 -7.31 -2.98
N ASP A 81 6.39 -8.17 -3.64
CA ASP A 81 6.89 -9.07 -4.68
C ASP A 81 7.42 -8.30 -5.89
N PHE A 82 6.69 -7.27 -6.32
CA PHE A 82 7.13 -6.38 -7.39
C PHE A 82 8.46 -5.70 -7.06
N LEU A 83 8.58 -5.10 -5.88
CA LEU A 83 9.79 -4.41 -5.44
C LEU A 83 10.97 -5.38 -5.32
N LYS A 84 10.75 -6.57 -4.79
CA LYS A 84 11.78 -7.60 -4.69
C LYS A 84 12.28 -8.02 -6.08
N SER A 85 11.38 -8.26 -7.03
CA SER A 85 11.72 -8.60 -8.41
C SER A 85 12.49 -7.45 -9.09
N TRP A 86 12.04 -6.22 -8.90
CA TRP A 86 12.68 -5.04 -9.47
C TRP A 86 14.10 -4.85 -8.96
N TYR A 87 14.34 -4.99 -7.64
CA TYR A 87 15.68 -4.91 -7.05
C TYR A 87 16.59 -6.02 -7.55
N THR A 88 16.09 -7.25 -7.69
CA THR A 88 16.86 -8.39 -8.20
C THR A 88 17.27 -8.15 -9.64
N ASN A 89 16.37 -7.68 -10.50
CA ASN A 89 16.67 -7.38 -11.90
C ASN A 89 17.68 -6.23 -12.04
N LYS A 90 17.59 -5.19 -11.20
CA LYS A 90 18.51 -4.06 -11.22
C LYS A 90 19.94 -4.47 -10.83
N VAL A 91 20.11 -5.42 -9.92
CA VAL A 91 21.44 -5.95 -9.53
C VAL A 91 22.07 -6.76 -10.66
N ILE A 92 21.27 -7.42 -11.50
CA ILE A 92 21.78 -8.24 -12.62
C ILE A 92 22.12 -7.36 -13.84
N THR A 93 21.44 -6.23 -14.02
CA THR A 93 21.68 -5.28 -15.12
C THR A 93 22.49 -4.07 -14.63
N THR A 94 23.74 -4.30 -14.21
CA THR A 94 24.70 -3.22 -13.95
C THR A 94 25.27 -2.70 -15.25
N ASP A 95 24.47 -1.97 -16.02
CA ASP A 95 24.92 -0.96 -16.98
C ASP A 95 23.67 -0.25 -17.52
N GLU A 96 23.56 0.99 -17.17
CA GLU A 96 22.64 2.06 -17.55
C GLU A 96 21.79 2.59 -16.41
N GLU A 97 22.10 3.85 -16.09
CA GLU A 97 21.34 4.74 -15.23
C GLU A 97 19.85 4.74 -15.59
N SER A 98 19.04 4.01 -14.90
CA SER A 98 17.63 4.34 -14.80
C SER A 98 17.36 4.90 -13.40
N SER A 99 17.35 6.20 -13.37
CA SER A 99 17.01 7.05 -12.24
C SER A 99 15.59 6.77 -11.78
N PHE A 100 15.44 5.80 -10.88
CA PHE A 100 14.25 5.68 -10.05
C PHE A 100 14.39 6.54 -8.77
N HIS A 101 15.39 7.42 -8.78
CA HIS A 101 15.60 8.46 -7.79
C HIS A 101 15.14 9.80 -8.35
N ARG A 102 14.12 10.36 -7.76
CA ARG A 102 13.49 11.65 -8.05
C ARG A 102 12.62 11.68 -9.30
N THR A 103 11.43 11.18 -9.18
CA THR A 103 10.32 11.81 -9.86
C THR A 103 9.71 12.82 -8.90
N GLU A 104 9.59 14.05 -9.37
CA GLU A 104 8.86 15.12 -8.71
C GLU A 104 7.55 14.56 -8.16
N VAL A 105 7.26 14.91 -6.91
CA VAL A 105 5.99 14.60 -6.27
C VAL A 105 4.92 15.33 -7.09
N ASP A 106 4.28 14.63 -8.02
CA ASP A 106 3.01 15.08 -8.57
C ASP A 106 2.00 15.02 -7.42
N VAL A 107 1.92 16.16 -6.75
CA VAL A 107 0.91 16.42 -5.73
C VAL A 107 -0.43 16.41 -6.44
N VAL A 108 -1.15 15.31 -6.34
CA VAL A 108 -2.58 15.29 -6.68
C VAL A 108 -3.24 16.31 -5.76
N GLU A 109 -3.72 17.40 -6.36
CA GLU A 109 -4.41 18.50 -5.69
C GLU A 109 -5.51 17.98 -4.77
N HIS A 110 -5.23 18.03 -3.46
CA HIS A 110 -6.26 18.16 -2.45
C HIS A 110 -6.00 19.45 -1.67
N GLU A 111 -7.02 20.30 -1.71
CA GLU A 111 -7.15 21.65 -1.21
C GLU A 111 -6.25 22.05 -0.03
N VAL A 112 -5.43 23.04 -0.36
CA VAL A 112 -4.96 24.20 0.42
C VAL A 112 -5.43 24.29 1.86
N ILE A 113 -4.51 23.98 2.84
CA ILE A 113 -4.17 24.80 4.01
C ILE A 113 -3.01 24.09 4.76
N GLN A 114 -1.87 24.81 4.94
CA GLN A 114 -0.60 24.45 5.61
C GLN A 114 0.43 23.73 4.70
N LYS A 115 0.76 24.36 3.58
CA LYS A 115 1.48 23.72 2.47
C LYS A 115 2.95 23.32 2.70
N GLU A 116 3.71 24.01 3.53
CA GLU A 116 5.14 23.72 3.67
C GLU A 116 5.47 22.61 4.69
N ASP A 117 4.76 22.57 5.82
CA ASP A 117 5.03 21.57 6.87
C ASP A 117 4.48 20.19 6.45
N ASP A 118 3.35 20.13 5.76
CA ASP A 118 2.75 18.88 5.29
C ASP A 118 3.56 18.28 4.11
N GLU A 119 4.07 19.10 3.20
CA GLU A 119 4.93 18.65 2.11
C GLU A 119 6.27 18.09 2.63
N ASN A 120 6.86 18.76 3.61
CA ASN A 120 8.07 18.28 4.28
C ASN A 120 7.86 16.95 5.01
N LEU A 121 6.72 16.79 5.68
CA LEU A 121 6.37 15.55 6.35
C LEU A 121 6.15 14.40 5.36
N ILE A 122 5.40 14.63 4.28
CA ILE A 122 5.18 13.64 3.23
C ILE A 122 6.52 13.23 2.61
N HIS A 123 7.36 14.19 2.28
CA HIS A 123 8.70 13.92 1.75
C HIS A 123 9.54 13.09 2.72
N ALA A 124 9.56 13.43 4.01
CA ALA A 124 10.28 12.68 5.04
C ALA A 124 9.75 11.23 5.17
N ILE A 125 8.43 11.03 5.13
CA ILE A 125 7.81 9.69 5.14
C ILE A 125 8.25 8.89 3.91
N MET A 126 8.26 9.50 2.73
CA MET A 126 8.63 8.82 1.48
C MET A 126 10.14 8.48 1.41
N GLN A 127 10.99 9.13 2.22
CA GLN A 127 12.41 8.78 2.36
C GLN A 127 12.66 7.61 3.32
N LEU A 128 11.68 7.22 4.13
CA LEU A 128 11.82 6.06 5.00
C LEU A 128 11.96 4.76 4.20
N GLU A 129 12.73 3.81 4.74
CA GLU A 129 12.68 2.44 4.24
C GLU A 129 11.23 1.90 4.26
N ILE A 130 10.88 1.09 3.27
CA ILE A 130 9.50 0.59 3.08
C ILE A 130 8.91 -0.01 4.35
N LYS A 131 9.67 -0.81 5.10
CA LYS A 131 9.19 -1.44 6.36
C LYS A 131 8.79 -0.44 7.45
N TYR A 132 9.34 0.77 7.44
CA TYR A 132 8.96 1.85 8.35
C TYR A 132 7.85 2.72 7.79
N ARG A 133 7.91 3.04 6.49
CA ARG A 133 6.89 3.79 5.79
C ARG A 133 5.54 3.08 5.80
N GLU A 134 5.51 1.76 5.55
CA GLU A 134 4.26 0.98 5.54
C GLU A 134 3.52 1.05 6.89
N VAL A 135 4.20 0.93 8.01
CA VAL A 135 3.53 0.98 9.32
C VAL A 135 3.03 2.37 9.67
N ILE A 136 3.74 3.43 9.27
CA ILE A 136 3.28 4.82 9.40
C ILE A 136 2.03 5.05 8.56
N TYR A 137 2.06 4.67 7.27
CA TYR A 137 0.94 4.83 6.35
C TYR A 137 -0.31 4.08 6.85
N LEU A 138 -0.16 2.80 7.18
CA LEU A 138 -1.28 1.96 7.62
C LEU A 138 -1.88 2.41 8.95
N PHE A 139 -1.07 2.94 9.85
CA PHE A 139 -1.55 3.40 11.16
C PHE A 139 -2.21 4.78 11.09
N TYR A 140 -1.56 5.77 10.46
CA TYR A 140 -2.03 7.16 10.49
C TYR A 140 -2.96 7.51 9.33
N TYR A 141 -2.75 6.95 8.17
CA TYR A 141 -3.58 7.24 6.99
C TYR A 141 -4.76 6.29 6.86
N GLU A 142 -4.50 4.99 6.97
CA GLU A 142 -5.55 3.96 6.90
C GLU A 142 -6.26 3.71 8.24
N GLU A 143 -5.77 4.31 9.33
CA GLU A 143 -6.32 4.18 10.69
C GLU A 143 -6.47 2.72 11.17
N LEU A 144 -5.59 1.83 10.69
CA LEU A 144 -5.64 0.43 11.07
C LEU A 144 -5.06 0.21 12.48
N PRO A 145 -5.73 -0.59 13.31
CA PRO A 145 -5.16 -0.99 14.59
C PRO A 145 -3.94 -1.90 14.39
N ILE A 146 -3.02 -1.92 15.35
CA ILE A 146 -1.75 -2.69 15.26
C ILE A 146 -1.96 -4.15 14.86
N LYS A 147 -3.02 -4.80 15.37
CA LYS A 147 -3.34 -6.18 15.03
C LYS A 147 -3.69 -6.37 13.55
N GLU A 148 -4.40 -5.43 12.95
CA GLU A 148 -4.71 -5.47 11.52
C GLU A 148 -3.48 -5.16 10.68
N ILE A 149 -2.64 -4.20 11.10
CA ILE A 149 -1.36 -3.93 10.44
C ILE A 149 -0.49 -5.20 10.44
N ALA A 150 -0.38 -5.89 11.58
CA ALA A 150 0.34 -7.14 11.69
C ALA A 150 -0.20 -8.20 10.71
N LEU A 151 -1.53 -8.31 10.58
CA LEU A 151 -2.19 -9.24 9.69
C LEU A 151 -1.91 -8.94 8.21
N VAL A 152 -2.06 -7.68 7.78
CA VAL A 152 -1.90 -7.30 6.36
C VAL A 152 -0.43 -7.26 5.92
N THR A 153 0.50 -7.02 6.85
CA THR A 153 1.95 -6.99 6.58
C THR A 153 2.65 -8.32 6.86
N GLU A 154 1.92 -9.29 7.41
CA GLU A 154 2.42 -10.64 7.75
C GLU A 154 3.61 -10.63 8.72
N VAL A 155 3.56 -9.74 9.72
CA VAL A 155 4.55 -9.66 10.81
C VAL A 155 3.86 -9.73 12.17
N SER A 156 4.62 -9.92 13.26
CA SER A 156 4.05 -9.91 14.61
C SER A 156 3.66 -8.50 15.08
N ASP A 157 2.71 -8.41 16.01
CA ASP A 157 2.32 -7.15 16.67
C ASP A 157 3.54 -6.44 17.27
N ASN A 158 4.47 -7.19 17.87
CA ASN A 158 5.70 -6.62 18.44
C ASN A 158 6.61 -6.04 17.36
N THR A 159 6.68 -6.66 16.19
CA THR A 159 7.42 -6.12 15.04
C THR A 159 6.80 -4.81 14.56
N VAL A 160 5.47 -4.73 14.45
CA VAL A 160 4.77 -3.48 14.09
C VAL A 160 5.10 -2.38 15.09
N LYS A 161 4.99 -2.65 16.38
CA LYS A 161 5.30 -1.67 17.45
C LYS A 161 6.76 -1.18 17.39
N THR A 162 7.70 -2.10 17.18
CA THR A 162 9.13 -1.76 17.07
C THR A 162 9.40 -0.91 15.83
N ARG A 163 8.82 -1.29 14.69
CA ARG A 163 8.94 -0.52 13.43
C ARG A 163 8.30 0.87 13.57
N MET A 164 7.14 0.97 14.21
CA MET A 164 6.46 2.24 14.47
C MET A 164 7.33 3.17 15.31
N ARG A 165 7.91 2.68 16.41
CA ARG A 165 8.81 3.47 17.26
C ARG A 165 10.01 3.96 16.46
N ARG A 166 10.67 3.07 15.71
CA ARG A 166 11.84 3.43 14.91
C ARG A 166 11.51 4.41 13.79
N ALA A 167 10.37 4.24 13.13
CA ALA A 167 9.89 5.17 12.10
C ALA A 167 9.70 6.59 12.66
N LYS A 168 9.10 6.72 13.85
CA LYS A 168 8.93 8.03 14.52
C LYS A 168 10.27 8.68 14.88
N GLU A 169 11.24 7.90 15.37
CA GLU A 169 12.58 8.40 15.65
C GLU A 169 13.27 8.94 14.38
N LEU A 170 13.17 8.19 13.27
CA LEU A 170 13.75 8.60 12.00
C LEU A 170 13.07 9.85 11.43
N LEU A 171 11.73 9.92 11.48
CA LEU A 171 11.00 11.11 11.05
C LEU A 171 11.40 12.35 11.86
N LYS A 172 11.53 12.20 13.18
CA LYS A 172 11.98 13.30 14.03
C LYS A 172 13.35 13.82 13.59
N ILE A 173 14.31 12.93 13.33
CA ILE A 173 15.64 13.31 12.85
C ILE A 173 15.56 14.03 11.49
N CYS A 174 14.71 13.53 10.57
CA CYS A 174 14.57 14.15 9.25
C CYS A 174 13.92 15.54 9.28
N LEU A 175 13.02 15.79 10.24
CA LEU A 175 12.27 17.05 10.35
C LEU A 175 12.98 18.10 11.21
N GLU A 176 13.84 17.68 12.16
CA GLU A 176 14.62 18.58 13.04
C GLU A 176 16.00 18.92 12.49
N GLY A 177 16.48 18.20 11.48
CA GLY A 177 17.78 18.38 10.83
C GLY A 177 17.71 19.26 9.63
#